data_6cb60856b32a91c9146e33cab05d6bd2
#
_entry.id   6cb60856b32a91c9146e33cab05d6bd2
#
_cell.length_a   1.000
_cell.length_b   1.000
_cell.length_c   1.000
_cell.angle_alpha   90.00
_cell.angle_beta   90.00
_cell.angle_gamma   90.00
#
_symmetry.space_group_name_H-M   'P 1'
#
loop_
_entity.id
_entity.type
_entity.pdbx_description
1 polymer ?
#
loop_
_entity_poly.entity_id
_entity_poly.type
_entity_poly.pdbx_seq_one_letter_code
_entity_poly.pdbx_strand_id
1 'polypeptide(L)'
;MSNSGESAFEFVMVPDSVDARLFVELSSYGVDLSEARHALELASERNEDSPLGDAEAYLIGFAALAYCRTFFGSKVRKPLTEHIVIPAKFQDLHWLVGGFRNTTIAHSQSELSTTFPVGVLDAGTLRVRDVTAATYTQTLPPPIVSRFLELLEAVEDLLFEVTEPVRQRLIEELGRSDRAAMVAKGVRPNMIDALDADFDPRTKRLPYPTSTKLHWSSTPLSGD
;
A
#
# COMPACT_ATOMS: atom_id res chain seq x y z
N MET A 1 -27.57 -30.26 11.73
CA MET A 1 -26.39 -30.48 12.61
C MET A 1 -25.29 -29.61 12.04
N SER A 2 -25.19 -28.36 12.51
CA SER A 2 -24.15 -27.43 12.11
C SER A 2 -22.87 -27.78 12.88
N ASN A 3 -21.91 -28.30 12.15
CA ASN A 3 -20.57 -28.54 12.66
C ASN A 3 -19.90 -27.15 12.83
N SER A 4 -20.06 -26.53 13.99
CA SER A 4 -19.26 -25.41 14.41
C SER A 4 -17.84 -25.95 14.63
N GLY A 5 -17.02 -25.92 13.55
CA GLY A 5 -15.60 -26.23 13.69
C GLY A 5 -15.00 -25.30 14.73
N GLU A 6 -14.71 -25.84 15.91
CA GLU A 6 -13.92 -25.14 16.91
C GLU A 6 -12.63 -24.65 16.24
N SER A 7 -12.41 -23.35 16.27
CA SER A 7 -11.15 -22.80 15.80
C SER A 7 -10.01 -23.44 16.61
N ALA A 8 -9.05 -24.05 15.92
CA ALA A 8 -7.89 -24.66 16.57
C ALA A 8 -7.00 -23.61 17.27
N PHE A 9 -7.30 -22.31 17.09
CA PHE A 9 -6.51 -21.20 17.61
C PHE A 9 -7.39 -20.17 18.32
N GLU A 10 -6.85 -19.61 19.41
CA GLU A 10 -7.41 -18.45 20.08
C GLU A 10 -6.57 -17.20 19.78
N PHE A 11 -7.25 -16.12 19.43
CA PHE A 11 -6.61 -14.83 19.15
C PHE A 11 -6.84 -13.87 20.32
N VAL A 12 -5.75 -13.34 20.86
CA VAL A 12 -5.79 -12.31 21.91
C VAL A 12 -4.95 -11.13 21.49
N MET A 13 -5.35 -9.93 21.87
CA MET A 13 -4.48 -8.76 21.67
C MET A 13 -3.27 -8.82 22.60
N VAL A 14 -2.10 -8.55 22.03
CA VAL A 14 -0.88 -8.33 22.82
C VAL A 14 -1.10 -7.09 23.70
N PRO A 15 -0.70 -7.07 24.98
CA PRO A 15 -0.81 -5.87 25.80
C PRO A 15 -0.05 -4.68 25.21
N ASP A 16 -0.57 -3.47 25.45
CA ASP A 16 0.08 -2.24 24.98
C ASP A 16 1.44 -2.06 25.66
N SER A 17 2.50 -2.08 24.88
CA SER A 17 3.89 -1.94 25.30
C SER A 17 4.70 -1.19 24.22
N VAL A 18 5.93 -0.82 24.55
CA VAL A 18 6.84 -0.19 23.56
C VAL A 18 7.06 -1.13 22.37
N ASP A 19 7.29 -2.42 22.62
CA ASP A 19 7.49 -3.42 21.58
C ASP A 19 6.21 -3.68 20.78
N ALA A 20 5.02 -3.68 21.41
CA ALA A 20 3.75 -3.83 20.72
C ALA A 20 3.49 -2.66 19.75
N ARG A 21 3.75 -1.43 20.19
CA ARG A 21 3.63 -0.24 19.33
C ARG A 21 4.64 -0.25 18.19
N LEU A 22 5.88 -0.65 18.47
CA LEU A 22 6.92 -0.81 17.44
C LEU A 22 6.53 -1.89 16.43
N PHE A 23 6.00 -3.01 16.89
CA PHE A 23 5.52 -4.10 16.02
C PHE A 23 4.38 -3.63 15.11
N VAL A 24 3.42 -2.85 15.63
CA VAL A 24 2.34 -2.23 14.83
C VAL A 24 2.93 -1.30 13.76
N GLU A 25 3.93 -0.48 14.13
CA GLU A 25 4.59 0.43 13.18
C GLU A 25 5.30 -0.36 12.08
N LEU A 26 6.18 -1.31 12.43
CA LEU A 26 6.93 -2.13 11.47
C LEU A 26 5.99 -2.95 10.56
N SER A 27 4.97 -3.59 11.12
CA SER A 27 3.98 -4.35 10.35
C SER A 27 3.24 -3.47 9.34
N SER A 28 3.01 -2.20 9.67
CA SER A 28 2.33 -1.27 8.77
C SER A 28 3.15 -0.89 7.53
N TYR A 29 4.49 -0.97 7.59
CA TYR A 29 5.32 -0.84 6.39
C TYR A 29 5.22 -2.09 5.52
N GLY A 30 5.15 -3.28 6.13
CA GLY A 30 4.97 -4.54 5.40
C GLY A 30 3.70 -4.54 4.54
N VAL A 31 2.61 -3.95 5.02
CA VAL A 31 1.38 -3.79 4.22
C VAL A 31 1.63 -2.92 2.99
N ASP A 32 2.24 -1.73 3.15
CA ASP A 32 2.51 -0.83 2.03
C ASP A 32 3.47 -1.45 0.99
N LEU A 33 4.51 -2.19 1.45
CA LEU A 33 5.46 -2.87 0.57
C LEU A 33 4.78 -4.02 -0.18
N SER A 34 3.94 -4.81 0.50
CA SER A 34 3.15 -5.88 -0.11
C SER A 34 2.17 -5.35 -1.16
N GLU A 35 1.50 -4.23 -0.91
CA GLU A 35 0.66 -3.55 -1.89
C GLU A 35 1.47 -3.10 -3.12
N ALA A 36 2.67 -2.53 -2.89
CA ALA A 36 3.55 -2.11 -3.97
C ALA A 36 4.02 -3.30 -4.82
N ARG A 37 4.44 -4.41 -4.18
CA ARG A 37 4.86 -5.63 -4.85
C ARG A 37 3.72 -6.20 -5.70
N HIS A 38 2.56 -6.42 -5.09
CA HIS A 38 1.41 -6.98 -5.78
C HIS A 38 0.99 -6.17 -7.00
N ALA A 39 1.01 -4.84 -6.89
CA ALA A 39 0.70 -3.97 -8.02
C ALA A 39 1.72 -4.11 -9.17
N LEU A 40 3.04 -4.24 -8.87
CA LEU A 40 4.06 -4.45 -9.90
C LEU A 40 3.98 -5.84 -10.51
N GLU A 41 3.68 -6.87 -9.73
CA GLU A 41 3.48 -8.25 -10.22
C GLU A 41 2.32 -8.28 -11.22
N LEU A 42 1.16 -7.69 -10.86
CA LEU A 42 0.01 -7.56 -11.78
C LEU A 42 0.35 -6.75 -13.04
N ALA A 43 1.12 -5.68 -12.91
CA ALA A 43 1.57 -4.87 -14.06
C ALA A 43 2.51 -5.67 -14.98
N SER A 44 3.25 -6.64 -14.43
CA SER A 44 4.22 -7.46 -15.17
C SER A 44 3.59 -8.69 -15.82
N GLU A 45 2.42 -9.12 -15.37
CA GLU A 45 1.66 -10.25 -15.94
C GLU A 45 1.01 -9.85 -17.28
N ARG A 46 1.84 -9.53 -18.28
CA ARG A 46 1.34 -9.17 -19.62
C ARG A 46 0.73 -10.38 -20.33
N ASN A 47 -0.57 -10.31 -20.55
CA ASN A 47 -1.23 -11.06 -21.59
C ASN A 47 -1.89 -10.03 -22.53
N GLU A 48 -1.63 -10.08 -23.84
CA GLU A 48 -2.19 -9.12 -24.82
C GLU A 48 -3.73 -9.06 -24.75
N ASP A 49 -4.37 -10.12 -24.31
CA ASP A 49 -5.82 -10.23 -24.10
C ASP A 49 -6.28 -9.83 -22.69
N SER A 50 -5.37 -9.40 -21.80
CA SER A 50 -5.73 -9.07 -20.41
C SER A 50 -6.33 -7.66 -20.31
N PRO A 51 -7.50 -7.49 -19.68
CA PRO A 51 -8.04 -6.16 -19.37
C PRO A 51 -7.12 -5.34 -18.46
N LEU A 52 -6.09 -5.95 -17.86
CA LEU A 52 -5.08 -5.28 -17.04
C LEU A 52 -4.02 -4.56 -17.89
N GLY A 53 -3.92 -4.83 -19.22
CA GLY A 53 -2.98 -4.15 -20.11
C GLY A 53 -3.12 -2.62 -20.07
N ASP A 54 -4.36 -2.14 -20.10
CA ASP A 54 -4.68 -0.71 -19.99
C ASP A 54 -4.44 -0.13 -18.58
N ALA A 55 -4.36 -0.99 -17.56
CA ALA A 55 -4.15 -0.61 -16.16
C ALA A 55 -2.67 -0.58 -15.75
N GLU A 56 -1.74 -1.06 -16.59
CA GLU A 56 -0.30 -1.19 -16.26
C GLU A 56 0.27 0.12 -15.66
N ALA A 57 0.04 1.25 -16.33
CA ALA A 57 0.56 2.54 -15.88
C ALA A 57 0.00 2.96 -14.50
N TYR A 58 -1.28 2.66 -14.24
CA TYR A 58 -1.93 2.94 -12.96
C TYR A 58 -1.38 2.05 -11.85
N LEU A 59 -1.16 0.76 -12.13
CA LEU A 59 -0.58 -0.19 -11.18
C LEU A 59 0.86 0.20 -10.81
N ILE A 60 1.69 0.56 -11.78
CA ILE A 60 3.07 1.04 -11.53
C ILE A 60 3.04 2.35 -10.72
N GLY A 61 2.13 3.27 -11.05
CA GLY A 61 1.94 4.51 -10.30
C GLY A 61 1.51 4.25 -8.86
N PHE A 62 0.57 3.33 -8.63
CA PHE A 62 0.15 2.92 -7.29
C PHE A 62 1.29 2.26 -6.51
N ALA A 63 2.07 1.38 -7.15
CA ALA A 63 3.23 0.76 -6.53
C ALA A 63 4.26 1.79 -6.05
N ALA A 64 4.58 2.79 -6.88
CA ALA A 64 5.48 3.88 -6.50
C ALA A 64 4.92 4.70 -5.33
N LEU A 65 3.60 4.94 -5.31
CA LEU A 65 2.92 5.62 -4.21
C LEU A 65 3.00 4.82 -2.91
N ALA A 66 2.66 3.52 -2.96
CA ALA A 66 2.64 2.62 -1.82
C ALA A 66 4.06 2.46 -1.23
N TYR A 67 5.07 2.21 -2.08
CA TYR A 67 6.47 2.18 -1.68
C TYR A 67 6.91 3.47 -0.99
N CYS A 68 6.65 4.62 -1.59
CA CYS A 68 7.07 5.90 -1.05
C CYS A 68 6.39 6.24 0.28
N ARG A 69 5.15 5.76 0.54
CA ARG A 69 4.49 5.95 1.84
C ARG A 69 5.32 5.43 3.01
N THR A 70 6.16 4.40 2.80
CA THR A 70 7.01 3.84 3.86
C THR A 70 8.15 4.77 4.25
N PHE A 71 8.60 5.64 3.34
CA PHE A 71 9.76 6.52 3.50
C PHE A 71 9.40 7.96 3.83
N PHE A 72 8.13 8.31 3.80
CA PHE A 72 7.69 9.64 4.23
C PHE A 72 7.18 9.60 5.67
N GLY A 73 7.76 10.47 6.51
CA GLY A 73 7.29 10.66 7.87
C GLY A 73 5.84 11.16 7.89
N SER A 74 5.05 10.61 8.79
CA SER A 74 3.68 11.05 9.03
C SER A 74 3.44 11.33 10.51
N LYS A 75 2.24 11.83 10.85
CA LYS A 75 1.87 12.07 12.27
C LYS A 75 1.61 10.78 13.04
N VAL A 76 1.62 9.61 12.38
CA VAL A 76 1.25 8.31 12.97
C VAL A 76 2.36 7.27 12.91
N ARG A 77 3.38 7.49 12.09
CA ARG A 77 4.59 6.65 12.02
C ARG A 77 5.79 7.45 11.49
N LYS A 78 6.97 7.00 11.83
CA LYS A 78 8.23 7.52 11.35
C LYS A 78 8.51 7.05 9.91
N PRO A 79 9.47 7.64 9.18
CA PRO A 79 9.95 7.03 7.94
C PRO A 79 10.70 5.74 8.23
N LEU A 80 10.56 4.74 7.33
CA LEU A 80 11.22 3.43 7.48
C LEU A 80 12.76 3.55 7.56
N THR A 81 13.34 4.62 7.01
CA THR A 81 14.78 4.91 7.11
C THR A 81 15.28 5.15 8.55
N GLU A 82 14.40 5.29 9.53
CA GLU A 82 14.81 5.27 10.95
C GLU A 82 15.08 3.86 11.48
N HIS A 83 14.67 2.83 10.75
CA HIS A 83 14.80 1.43 11.14
C HIS A 83 15.76 0.64 10.25
N ILE A 84 15.86 1.01 8.95
CA ILE A 84 16.70 0.32 7.96
C ILE A 84 17.51 1.31 7.13
N VAL A 85 18.56 0.81 6.49
CA VAL A 85 19.36 1.55 5.51
C VAL A 85 19.17 0.91 4.13
N ILE A 86 18.75 1.70 3.14
CA ILE A 86 18.63 1.23 1.76
C ILE A 86 20.01 0.80 1.23
N PRO A 87 20.14 -0.42 0.69
CA PRO A 87 21.42 -0.91 0.16
C PRO A 87 21.99 0.03 -0.92
N ALA A 88 23.29 0.28 -0.88
CA ALA A 88 23.97 1.22 -1.79
C ALA A 88 23.67 0.95 -3.27
N LYS A 89 23.56 -0.34 -3.67
CA LYS A 89 23.23 -0.74 -5.05
C LYS A 89 21.84 -0.29 -5.53
N PHE A 90 20.95 0.09 -4.61
CA PHE A 90 19.58 0.51 -4.90
C PHE A 90 19.32 2.00 -4.61
N GLN A 91 20.29 2.75 -4.12
CA GLN A 91 20.10 4.16 -3.76
C GLN A 91 19.57 5.00 -4.94
N ASP A 92 20.20 4.87 -6.11
CA ASP A 92 19.78 5.63 -7.30
C ASP A 92 18.35 5.27 -7.72
N LEU A 93 17.99 3.98 -7.64
CA LEU A 93 16.65 3.53 -7.95
C LEU A 93 15.62 4.02 -6.93
N HIS A 94 15.96 3.99 -5.64
CA HIS A 94 15.13 4.55 -4.58
C HIS A 94 14.80 6.03 -4.84
N TRP A 95 15.82 6.84 -5.19
CA TRP A 95 15.62 8.24 -5.55
C TRP A 95 14.81 8.42 -6.83
N LEU A 96 15.04 7.56 -7.84
CA LEU A 96 14.29 7.58 -9.09
C LEU A 96 12.79 7.33 -8.84
N VAL A 97 12.45 6.29 -8.08
CA VAL A 97 11.05 5.97 -7.73
C VAL A 97 10.41 7.11 -6.94
N GLY A 98 11.13 7.69 -5.99
CA GLY A 98 10.68 8.87 -5.25
C GLY A 98 10.43 10.08 -6.15
N GLY A 99 11.33 10.31 -7.11
CA GLY A 99 11.19 11.36 -8.14
C GLY A 99 9.96 11.12 -9.02
N PHE A 100 9.81 9.92 -9.56
CA PHE A 100 8.65 9.52 -10.37
C PHE A 100 7.33 9.73 -9.62
N ARG A 101 7.25 9.27 -8.36
CA ARG A 101 6.06 9.51 -7.53
C ARG A 101 5.76 10.99 -7.38
N ASN A 102 6.76 11.82 -7.11
CA ASN A 102 6.56 13.24 -6.83
C ASN A 102 6.19 14.03 -8.10
N THR A 103 6.92 13.82 -9.20
CA THR A 103 6.78 14.65 -10.41
C THR A 103 5.71 14.15 -11.37
N THR A 104 5.44 12.84 -11.39
CA THR A 104 4.52 12.23 -12.35
C THR A 104 3.19 11.84 -11.71
N ILE A 105 3.24 11.14 -10.56
CA ILE A 105 2.03 10.59 -9.96
C ILE A 105 1.30 11.62 -9.09
N ALA A 106 2.02 12.37 -8.25
CA ALA A 106 1.41 13.36 -7.37
C ALA A 106 1.22 14.73 -8.03
N HIS A 107 2.06 15.06 -9.01
CA HIS A 107 2.03 16.35 -9.70
C HIS A 107 2.31 16.13 -11.20
N SER A 108 1.51 16.72 -12.09
CA SER A 108 1.69 16.62 -13.57
C SER A 108 2.83 17.55 -14.05
N GLN A 109 4.06 17.31 -13.58
CA GLN A 109 5.24 18.14 -13.87
C GLN A 109 6.28 17.44 -14.75
N SER A 110 6.12 16.13 -14.97
CA SER A 110 7.06 15.31 -15.72
C SER A 110 6.77 15.33 -17.21
N GLU A 111 7.82 15.28 -18.05
CA GLU A 111 7.70 15.05 -19.49
C GLU A 111 7.07 13.68 -19.84
N LEU A 112 6.95 12.77 -18.85
CA LEU A 112 6.23 11.51 -19.02
C LEU A 112 4.73 11.69 -19.25
N SER A 113 4.20 12.91 -19.08
CA SER A 113 2.82 13.27 -19.45
C SER A 113 2.83 14.62 -20.16
N THR A 114 2.83 14.61 -21.49
CA THR A 114 2.92 15.81 -22.31
C THR A 114 1.71 15.95 -23.22
N THR A 115 1.10 17.11 -23.20
CA THR A 115 -0.06 17.46 -24.05
C THR A 115 0.36 18.42 -25.15
N PHE A 116 0.00 18.09 -26.39
CA PHE A 116 0.26 18.92 -27.56
C PHE A 116 -1.06 19.46 -28.12
N PRO A 117 -1.14 20.75 -28.46
CA PRO A 117 -2.24 21.26 -29.30
C PRO A 117 -2.05 20.79 -30.72
N VAL A 118 -3.07 20.13 -31.28
CA VAL A 118 -3.00 19.52 -32.61
C VAL A 118 -4.12 20.08 -33.50
N GLY A 119 -3.77 20.64 -34.65
CA GLY A 119 -4.74 21.03 -35.66
C GLY A 119 -5.18 19.82 -36.49
N VAL A 120 -6.48 19.61 -36.62
CA VAL A 120 -7.09 18.61 -37.49
C VAL A 120 -7.39 19.26 -38.84
N LEU A 121 -6.71 18.80 -39.88
CA LEU A 121 -6.87 19.34 -41.25
C LEU A 121 -7.56 18.30 -42.14
N ASP A 122 -8.34 18.79 -43.11
CA ASP A 122 -8.82 17.98 -44.21
C ASP A 122 -7.66 17.60 -45.12
N ALA A 123 -7.45 16.30 -45.33
CA ALA A 123 -6.26 15.81 -46.06
C ALA A 123 -6.17 16.29 -47.50
N GLY A 124 -7.29 16.51 -48.16
CA GLY A 124 -7.32 16.92 -49.58
C GLY A 124 -7.23 18.44 -49.79
N THR A 125 -7.85 19.22 -48.91
CA THR A 125 -8.00 20.68 -49.08
C THR A 125 -7.16 21.48 -48.09
N LEU A 126 -6.55 20.84 -47.11
CA LEU A 126 -5.80 21.44 -46.01
C LEU A 126 -6.61 22.46 -45.16
N ARG A 127 -7.92 22.44 -45.29
CA ARG A 127 -8.80 23.29 -44.48
C ARG A 127 -8.77 22.82 -43.02
N VAL A 128 -8.67 23.79 -42.12
CA VAL A 128 -8.79 23.50 -40.68
C VAL A 128 -10.20 23.00 -40.39
N ARG A 129 -10.28 21.82 -39.80
CA ARG A 129 -11.52 21.17 -39.34
C ARG A 129 -11.75 21.43 -37.85
N ASP A 130 -10.67 21.31 -37.09
CA ASP A 130 -10.74 21.42 -35.62
C ASP A 130 -9.34 21.67 -35.04
N VAL A 131 -9.30 22.00 -33.74
CA VAL A 131 -8.10 21.97 -32.89
C VAL A 131 -8.40 21.13 -31.68
N THR A 132 -7.58 20.11 -31.44
CA THR A 132 -7.73 19.19 -30.34
C THR A 132 -6.44 19.11 -29.52
N ALA A 133 -6.48 18.40 -28.38
CA ALA A 133 -5.31 18.11 -27.58
C ALA A 133 -4.96 16.63 -27.68
N ALA A 134 -3.71 16.33 -28.01
CA ALA A 134 -3.16 14.96 -27.95
C ALA A 134 -2.24 14.84 -26.75
N THR A 135 -2.60 13.99 -25.80
CA THR A 135 -1.79 13.74 -24.59
C THR A 135 -1.09 12.39 -24.73
N TYR A 136 0.22 12.40 -24.54
CA TYR A 136 1.05 11.20 -24.50
C TYR A 136 1.51 10.98 -23.08
N THR A 137 1.20 9.80 -22.53
CA THR A 137 1.59 9.39 -21.19
C THR A 137 2.52 8.20 -21.26
N GLN A 138 3.52 8.19 -20.38
CA GLN A 138 4.46 7.09 -20.20
C GLN A 138 4.56 6.73 -18.73
N THR A 139 4.95 5.50 -18.47
CA THR A 139 5.25 5.00 -17.11
C THR A 139 6.72 4.59 -17.00
N LEU A 140 7.10 3.97 -15.89
CA LEU A 140 8.46 3.42 -15.73
C LEU A 140 8.71 2.32 -16.79
N PRO A 141 9.84 2.37 -17.50
CA PRO A 141 10.21 1.32 -18.45
C PRO A 141 10.34 -0.05 -17.81
N PRO A 142 10.05 -1.16 -18.52
CA PRO A 142 10.10 -2.51 -17.97
C PRO A 142 11.40 -2.89 -17.25
N PRO A 143 12.61 -2.50 -17.73
CA PRO A 143 13.85 -2.77 -16.97
C PRO A 143 13.91 -2.06 -15.61
N ILE A 144 13.29 -0.89 -15.48
CA ILE A 144 13.19 -0.17 -14.21
C ILE A 144 12.18 -0.84 -13.30
N VAL A 145 11.04 -1.31 -13.84
CA VAL A 145 10.03 -2.07 -13.08
C VAL A 145 10.63 -3.35 -12.50
N SER A 146 11.41 -4.11 -13.29
CA SER A 146 12.09 -5.32 -12.81
C SER A 146 13.06 -5.01 -11.67
N ARG A 147 13.87 -3.95 -11.81
CA ARG A 147 14.77 -3.51 -10.73
C ARG A 147 14.01 -2.97 -9.51
N PHE A 148 12.82 -2.43 -9.70
CA PHE A 148 11.99 -1.97 -8.60
C PHE A 148 11.44 -3.14 -7.78
N LEU A 149 11.10 -4.28 -8.41
CA LEU A 149 10.77 -5.52 -7.71
C LEU A 149 11.95 -6.03 -6.87
N GLU A 150 13.18 -6.00 -7.41
CA GLU A 150 14.39 -6.37 -6.65
C GLU A 150 14.64 -5.43 -5.45
N LEU A 151 14.36 -4.14 -5.61
CA LEU A 151 14.45 -3.17 -4.52
C LEU A 151 13.41 -3.46 -3.43
N LEU A 152 12.16 -3.77 -3.82
CA LEU A 152 11.10 -4.14 -2.88
C LEU A 152 11.49 -5.38 -2.07
N GLU A 153 11.96 -6.44 -2.73
CA GLU A 153 12.43 -7.66 -2.07
C GLU A 153 13.52 -7.35 -1.04
N ALA A 154 14.54 -6.58 -1.43
CA ALA A 154 15.61 -6.21 -0.51
C ALA A 154 15.13 -5.37 0.69
N VAL A 155 14.13 -4.50 0.50
CA VAL A 155 13.55 -3.69 1.59
C VAL A 155 12.67 -4.55 2.50
N GLU A 156 11.91 -5.50 1.95
CA GLU A 156 11.11 -6.44 2.73
C GLU A 156 11.99 -7.35 3.59
N ASP A 157 13.11 -7.84 3.05
CA ASP A 157 14.08 -8.64 3.80
C ASP A 157 14.65 -7.85 4.98
N LEU A 158 15.06 -6.59 4.76
CA LEU A 158 15.55 -5.73 5.82
C LEU A 158 14.45 -5.41 6.87
N LEU A 159 13.22 -5.21 6.43
CA LEU A 159 12.09 -5.01 7.34
C LEU A 159 11.84 -6.26 8.17
N PHE A 160 11.93 -7.45 7.57
CA PHE A 160 11.82 -8.70 8.30
C PHE A 160 12.91 -8.85 9.37
N GLU A 161 14.17 -8.54 9.02
CA GLU A 161 15.31 -8.59 9.96
C GLU A 161 15.12 -7.71 11.19
N VAL A 162 14.52 -6.53 11.05
CA VAL A 162 14.25 -5.62 12.18
C VAL A 162 12.96 -5.96 12.92
N THR A 163 11.98 -6.59 12.24
CA THR A 163 10.69 -6.95 12.83
C THR A 163 10.75 -8.23 13.66
N GLU A 164 11.51 -9.22 13.19
CA GLU A 164 11.56 -10.54 13.83
C GLU A 164 12.05 -10.50 15.28
N PRO A 165 13.11 -9.75 15.66
CA PRO A 165 13.49 -9.61 17.06
C PRO A 165 12.39 -9.00 17.94
N VAL A 166 11.62 -8.05 17.41
CA VAL A 166 10.49 -7.44 18.15
C VAL A 166 9.39 -8.48 18.35
N ARG A 167 9.05 -9.24 17.30
CA ARG A 167 8.08 -10.32 17.36
C ARG A 167 8.47 -11.37 18.38
N GLN A 168 9.75 -11.77 18.45
CA GLN A 168 10.23 -12.74 19.43
C GLN A 168 10.09 -12.25 20.87
N ARG A 169 10.44 -10.98 21.16
CA ARG A 169 10.23 -10.40 22.48
C ARG A 169 8.77 -10.40 22.91
N LEU A 170 7.84 -10.10 21.98
CA LEU A 170 6.40 -10.16 22.25
C LEU A 170 5.90 -11.58 22.50
N ILE A 171 6.43 -12.58 21.79
CA ILE A 171 6.14 -14.00 22.06
C ILE A 171 6.59 -14.39 23.47
N GLU A 172 7.79 -13.99 23.89
CA GLU A 172 8.30 -14.24 25.22
C GLU A 172 7.48 -13.53 26.30
N GLU A 173 7.07 -12.28 26.07
CA GLU A 173 6.21 -11.51 26.98
C GLU A 173 4.86 -12.20 27.17
N LEU A 174 4.21 -12.62 26.07
CA LEU A 174 2.98 -13.39 26.12
C LEU A 174 3.18 -14.75 26.80
N GLY A 175 4.35 -15.38 26.61
CA GLY A 175 4.69 -16.64 27.26
C GLY A 175 4.73 -16.55 28.79
N ARG A 176 5.08 -15.37 29.32
CA ARG A 176 5.11 -15.10 30.80
C ARG A 176 3.77 -14.59 31.34
N SER A 177 2.83 -14.23 30.48
CA SER A 177 1.52 -13.69 30.86
C SER A 177 0.52 -14.81 31.25
N ASP A 178 -0.50 -14.46 32.03
CA ASP A 178 -1.64 -15.35 32.31
C ASP A 178 -2.56 -15.39 31.04
N ARG A 179 -2.23 -16.31 30.14
CA ARG A 179 -2.94 -16.49 28.86
C ARG A 179 -4.38 -16.93 29.05
N ALA A 180 -4.65 -17.72 30.10
CA ALA A 180 -6.01 -18.18 30.40
C ALA A 180 -6.89 -16.98 30.79
N ALA A 181 -6.37 -16.08 31.64
CA ALA A 181 -7.07 -14.85 31.98
C ALA A 181 -7.23 -13.91 30.77
N MET A 182 -6.27 -13.85 29.85
CA MET A 182 -6.39 -13.04 28.61
C MET A 182 -7.50 -13.57 27.69
N VAL A 183 -7.55 -14.87 27.47
CA VAL A 183 -8.62 -15.54 26.69
C VAL A 183 -9.97 -15.34 27.36
N ALA A 184 -10.06 -15.54 28.68
CA ALA A 184 -11.31 -15.37 29.44
C ALA A 184 -11.83 -13.93 29.42
N LYS A 185 -10.95 -12.92 29.38
CA LYS A 185 -11.34 -11.51 29.22
C LYS A 185 -11.81 -11.18 27.81
N GLY A 186 -11.57 -12.04 26.84
CA GLY A 186 -12.01 -11.87 25.45
C GLY A 186 -11.44 -10.62 24.78
N VAL A 187 -10.22 -10.19 25.16
CA VAL A 187 -9.59 -8.98 24.57
C VAL A 187 -9.17 -9.29 23.14
N ARG A 188 -10.01 -8.91 22.19
CA ARG A 188 -9.83 -9.10 20.75
C ARG A 188 -9.86 -7.75 20.02
N PRO A 189 -9.30 -7.64 18.81
CA PRO A 189 -9.52 -6.45 18.00
C PRO A 189 -11.02 -6.21 17.82
N ASN A 190 -11.48 -5.00 18.11
CA ASN A 190 -12.89 -4.65 18.02
C ASN A 190 -13.18 -4.03 16.65
N MET A 191 -13.97 -4.74 15.84
CA MET A 191 -14.50 -4.25 14.55
C MET A 191 -15.87 -3.64 14.81
N ILE A 192 -16.00 -2.33 14.57
CA ILE A 192 -17.24 -1.57 14.84
C ILE A 192 -17.89 -1.25 13.50
N ASP A 193 -19.10 -1.75 13.28
CA ASP A 193 -19.89 -1.35 12.11
C ASP A 193 -20.22 0.14 12.18
N ALA A 194 -19.99 0.84 11.09
CA ALA A 194 -20.20 2.27 10.97
C ALA A 194 -20.98 2.61 9.70
N LEU A 195 -21.77 3.68 9.77
CA LEU A 195 -22.51 4.18 8.62
C LEU A 195 -21.61 5.01 7.72
N ASP A 196 -21.97 5.11 6.43
CA ASP A 196 -21.25 5.95 5.47
C ASP A 196 -21.20 7.43 5.90
N ALA A 197 -22.22 7.90 6.61
CA ALA A 197 -22.26 9.26 7.18
C ALA A 197 -21.17 9.51 8.23
N ASP A 198 -20.64 8.45 8.85
CA ASP A 198 -19.55 8.53 9.84
C ASP A 198 -18.16 8.43 9.21
N PHE A 199 -18.09 8.30 7.87
CA PHE A 199 -16.82 8.19 7.15
C PHE A 199 -16.04 9.49 7.16
N ASP A 200 -14.89 9.50 7.86
CA ASP A 200 -13.94 10.61 7.82
C ASP A 200 -12.52 10.08 7.59
N PRO A 201 -11.98 10.25 6.37
CA PRO A 201 -10.63 9.78 6.03
C PRO A 201 -9.52 10.53 6.80
N ARG A 202 -9.84 11.64 7.50
CA ARG A 202 -8.89 12.39 8.32
C ARG A 202 -8.73 11.79 9.71
N THR A 203 -9.58 10.85 10.11
CA THR A 203 -9.45 10.13 11.38
C THR A 203 -8.13 9.37 11.41
N LYS A 204 -7.28 9.69 12.38
CA LYS A 204 -5.95 9.09 12.50
C LYS A 204 -6.02 7.81 13.29
N ARG A 205 -5.29 6.79 12.84
CA ARG A 205 -5.08 5.59 13.63
C ARG A 205 -4.26 5.91 14.89
N LEU A 206 -4.53 5.18 15.96
CA LEU A 206 -3.73 5.22 17.18
C LEU A 206 -2.41 4.44 16.99
N PRO A 207 -1.33 4.80 17.72
CA PRO A 207 -0.09 4.02 17.72
C PRO A 207 -0.29 2.57 18.17
N TYR A 208 -1.26 2.34 19.04
CA TYR A 208 -1.74 1.02 19.47
C TYR A 208 -3.26 0.98 19.30
N PRO A 209 -3.78 0.48 18.17
CA PRO A 209 -5.21 0.44 17.92
C PRO A 209 -5.86 -0.74 18.63
N THR A 210 -7.01 -0.51 19.28
CA THR A 210 -7.84 -1.55 19.90
C THR A 210 -9.14 -1.78 19.16
N SER A 211 -9.51 -0.86 18.27
CA SER A 211 -10.70 -0.93 17.45
C SER A 211 -10.49 -0.26 16.09
N THR A 212 -11.29 -0.66 15.13
CA THR A 212 -11.44 0.02 13.84
C THR A 212 -12.89 0.07 13.41
N LYS A 213 -13.27 1.08 12.61
CA LYS A 213 -14.57 1.19 11.99
C LYS A 213 -14.58 0.47 10.64
N LEU A 214 -15.60 -0.33 10.39
CA LEU A 214 -15.90 -0.93 9.09
C LEU A 214 -17.10 -0.20 8.50
N HIS A 215 -16.87 0.52 7.40
CA HIS A 215 -17.91 1.23 6.67
C HIS A 215 -18.47 0.31 5.57
N TRP A 216 -19.66 -0.23 5.81
CA TRP A 216 -20.39 -1.04 4.84
C TRP A 216 -21.34 -0.14 4.06
N SER A 217 -21.52 -0.40 2.77
CA SER A 217 -22.62 0.21 2.03
C SER A 217 -23.94 -0.21 2.67
N SER A 218 -24.71 0.77 3.16
CA SER A 218 -26.01 0.56 3.79
C SER A 218 -27.15 0.43 2.77
N THR A 219 -26.84 0.13 1.49
CA THR A 219 -27.93 -0.15 0.54
C THR A 219 -28.56 -1.49 0.93
N PRO A 220 -29.79 -1.50 1.48
CA PRO A 220 -30.50 -2.75 1.67
C PRO A 220 -30.60 -3.40 0.30
N LEU A 221 -30.21 -4.67 0.19
CA LEU A 221 -30.61 -5.48 -0.96
C LEU A 221 -32.12 -5.38 -0.99
N SER A 222 -32.67 -4.68 -1.98
CA SER A 222 -34.12 -4.67 -2.21
C SER A 222 -34.51 -6.12 -2.39
N GLY A 223 -35.04 -6.69 -1.32
CA GLY A 223 -35.65 -8.01 -1.39
C GLY A 223 -36.92 -7.89 -2.25
N ASP A 224 -36.88 -8.50 -3.39
CA ASP A 224 -38.07 -8.91 -4.15
C ASP A 224 -38.64 -10.19 -3.56
#